data_b22c6aac40704202477543350e444326
#
_entry.id   b22c6aac40704202477543350e444326
#
_cell.length_a   1.000
_cell.length_b   1.000
_cell.length_c   1.000
_cell.angle_alpha   90.00
_cell.angle_beta   90.00
_cell.angle_gamma   90.00
#
_symmetry.space_group_name_H-M   'P 1'
#
loop_
_entity.id
_entity.type
_entity.pdbx_description
1 polymer ?
#
loop_
_entity_poly.entity_id
_entity_poly.type
_entity_poly.pdbx_seq_one_letter_code
_entity_poly.pdbx_strand_id
1 'polypeptide(L)'
;MLPPSANDMDRGVDYEVVIVGAGIAGLAAAWELRDRNIIVFESADRVGGRMRSEPRGHYWLNLGAHLFGGPDSHLARLVDAAGLETKAIPGNRMGLAVNGAIVASGAPETYPFRLPLSPAARLSFVKSGLRLRWAARGFQRIARRRTGELASAVRARVVGYRDDETFAGYLGAMHPDVASIFRAVAERITAEPHEITAGCGAGLFALLWDSKLTMARNLMGGSALLPQTLARHLSERVVTGATVEEVVPEATRVRVRVRLSGGVEERSARYVIAATPAHVTHRIVRNLPADTAAALAHIPYGPFVCGAILTGESGPMPWDGVYAIATPGKAFNMLFNHANVLRGPGRREPGGSLMVYGGGDSGIRLLQMTDAQIQDAFLRDIYSILPAVKGLVREVIVHRWEYAIPYIAPGRSRLQPALERLLGNVLLAGDYLEFPDMEIAAVAGSEAARMARRGLTREGAPLASERVRP
;
A
#
# COMPACT_ATOMS: atom_id res chain seq x y z
N MET A 1 4.08 -32.03 -5.70
CA MET A 1 2.82 -31.89 -6.48
C MET A 1 1.70 -32.41 -5.60
N LEU A 2 0.81 -31.57 -5.10
CA LEU A 2 -0.39 -32.03 -4.38
C LEU A 2 -1.32 -32.65 -5.43
N PRO A 3 -1.83 -33.87 -5.23
CA PRO A 3 -2.83 -34.43 -6.12
C PRO A 3 -4.13 -33.62 -6.03
N PRO A 4 -4.87 -33.42 -7.14
CA PRO A 4 -6.19 -32.81 -7.11
C PRO A 4 -7.12 -33.61 -6.19
N SER A 5 -8.06 -32.92 -5.51
CA SER A 5 -9.06 -33.62 -4.70
C SER A 5 -9.95 -34.49 -5.57
N ALA A 6 -10.43 -35.62 -5.03
CA ALA A 6 -11.31 -36.55 -5.78
C ALA A 6 -12.58 -35.87 -6.32
N ASN A 7 -13.05 -34.78 -5.67
CA ASN A 7 -14.22 -34.01 -6.10
C ASN A 7 -13.94 -33.08 -7.31
N ASP A 8 -12.68 -32.71 -7.54
CA ASP A 8 -12.31 -31.80 -8.63
C ASP A 8 -11.95 -32.58 -9.91
N MET A 9 -11.46 -33.82 -9.77
CA MET A 9 -11.25 -34.72 -10.91
C MET A 9 -12.56 -35.02 -11.64
N ASP A 10 -13.66 -35.04 -10.91
CA ASP A 10 -15.01 -35.25 -11.48
C ASP A 10 -15.53 -34.04 -12.29
N ARG A 11 -14.87 -32.86 -12.16
CA ARG A 11 -15.25 -31.60 -12.83
C ARG A 11 -14.24 -31.13 -13.90
N GLY A 12 -13.17 -31.87 -14.15
CA GLY A 12 -12.20 -31.61 -15.22
C GLY A 12 -11.34 -30.35 -15.00
N VAL A 13 -11.07 -29.96 -13.75
CA VAL A 13 -10.14 -28.85 -13.37
C VAL A 13 -9.16 -29.29 -12.30
N ASP A 14 -7.94 -28.68 -12.30
CA ASP A 14 -6.90 -28.98 -11.31
C ASP A 14 -7.20 -28.34 -9.95
N TYR A 15 -7.81 -27.15 -9.94
CA TYR A 15 -8.10 -26.35 -8.74
C TYR A 15 -9.50 -25.74 -8.77
N GLU A 16 -10.09 -25.54 -7.60
CA GLU A 16 -11.28 -24.70 -7.49
C GLU A 16 -10.93 -23.23 -7.76
N VAL A 17 -9.80 -22.74 -7.20
CA VAL A 17 -9.34 -21.35 -7.41
C VAL A 17 -7.83 -21.30 -7.57
N VAL A 18 -7.38 -20.66 -8.64
CA VAL A 18 -6.00 -20.23 -8.80
C VAL A 18 -5.92 -18.75 -8.40
N ILE A 19 -4.94 -18.40 -7.57
CA ILE A 19 -4.66 -17.02 -7.15
C ILE A 19 -3.32 -16.62 -7.75
N VAL A 20 -3.29 -15.47 -8.46
CA VAL A 20 -2.10 -14.97 -9.14
C VAL A 20 -1.54 -13.78 -8.36
N GLY A 21 -0.37 -13.98 -7.75
CA GLY A 21 0.32 -13.03 -6.89
C GLY A 21 0.15 -13.32 -5.39
N ALA A 22 1.26 -13.46 -4.66
CA ALA A 22 1.33 -13.65 -3.21
C ALA A 22 1.63 -12.33 -2.45
N GLY A 23 1.16 -11.19 -2.96
CA GLY A 23 1.01 -9.97 -2.20
C GLY A 23 -0.10 -10.09 -1.16
N ILE A 24 -0.30 -9.06 -0.32
CA ILE A 24 -1.31 -9.13 0.74
C ILE A 24 -2.74 -9.35 0.20
N ALA A 25 -3.06 -8.87 -1.00
CA ALA A 25 -4.35 -9.14 -1.64
C ALA A 25 -4.54 -10.63 -1.94
N GLY A 26 -3.55 -11.26 -2.57
CA GLY A 26 -3.62 -12.70 -2.90
C GLY A 26 -3.59 -13.58 -1.66
N LEU A 27 -2.77 -13.25 -0.66
CA LEU A 27 -2.71 -14.02 0.58
C LEU A 27 -3.97 -13.86 1.45
N ALA A 28 -4.59 -12.68 1.45
CA ALA A 28 -5.90 -12.50 2.09
C ALA A 28 -7.00 -13.33 1.40
N ALA A 29 -6.97 -13.38 0.05
CA ALA A 29 -7.87 -14.24 -0.70
C ALA A 29 -7.63 -15.73 -0.40
N ALA A 30 -6.37 -16.16 -0.39
CA ALA A 30 -5.99 -17.53 -0.06
C ALA A 30 -6.41 -17.92 1.36
N TRP A 31 -6.24 -17.00 2.32
CA TRP A 31 -6.65 -17.21 3.70
C TRP A 31 -8.17 -17.43 3.85
N GLU A 32 -8.97 -16.66 3.13
CA GLU A 32 -10.44 -16.83 3.10
C GLU A 32 -10.85 -18.17 2.45
N LEU A 33 -10.03 -18.69 1.53
CA LEU A 33 -10.30 -19.94 0.79
C LEU A 33 -9.46 -21.13 1.27
N ARG A 34 -8.81 -21.04 2.44
CA ARG A 34 -7.87 -22.07 2.93
C ARG A 34 -8.47 -23.46 3.16
N ASP A 35 -9.78 -23.56 3.21
CA ASP A 35 -10.56 -24.83 3.29
C ASP A 35 -10.92 -25.38 1.92
N ARG A 36 -10.48 -24.75 0.83
CA ARG A 36 -10.76 -25.12 -0.55
C ARG A 36 -9.51 -25.64 -1.26
N ASN A 37 -9.71 -26.29 -2.41
CA ASN A 37 -8.63 -26.68 -3.31
C ASN A 37 -8.12 -25.47 -4.08
N ILE A 38 -7.10 -24.81 -3.53
CA ILE A 38 -6.51 -23.59 -4.09
C ILE A 38 -5.02 -23.72 -4.33
N ILE A 39 -4.50 -22.89 -5.23
CA ILE A 39 -3.07 -22.65 -5.38
C ILE A 39 -2.81 -21.16 -5.60
N VAL A 40 -1.68 -20.67 -5.06
CA VAL A 40 -1.18 -19.30 -5.23
C VAL A 40 0.12 -19.38 -6.00
N PHE A 41 0.22 -18.68 -7.12
CA PHE A 41 1.45 -18.53 -7.88
C PHE A 41 2.04 -17.12 -7.69
N GLU A 42 3.32 -17.06 -7.30
CA GLU A 42 4.08 -15.84 -7.09
C GLU A 42 5.36 -15.87 -7.96
N SER A 43 5.54 -14.82 -8.75
CA SER A 43 6.68 -14.73 -9.67
C SER A 43 8.03 -14.53 -8.97
N ALA A 44 8.04 -13.82 -7.84
CA ALA A 44 9.25 -13.62 -7.04
C ALA A 44 9.62 -14.89 -6.25
N ASP A 45 10.84 -14.92 -5.74
CA ASP A 45 11.36 -15.94 -4.81
C ASP A 45 10.82 -15.78 -3.38
N ARG A 46 10.03 -14.73 -3.13
CA ARG A 46 9.45 -14.37 -1.83
C ARG A 46 8.00 -13.95 -1.94
N VAL A 47 7.25 -14.13 -0.87
CA VAL A 47 5.88 -13.59 -0.72
C VAL A 47 5.88 -12.15 -0.18
N GLY A 48 4.71 -11.53 -0.17
CA GLY A 48 4.45 -10.22 0.45
C GLY A 48 4.40 -9.05 -0.54
N GLY A 49 4.87 -9.23 -1.78
CA GLY A 49 4.86 -8.16 -2.77
C GLY A 49 5.55 -6.90 -2.24
N ARG A 50 4.78 -5.80 -2.08
CA ARG A 50 5.26 -4.50 -1.58
C ARG A 50 5.38 -4.39 -0.05
N MET A 51 5.01 -5.40 0.71
CA MET A 51 5.36 -5.54 2.13
C MET A 51 6.72 -6.22 2.23
N ARG A 52 7.75 -5.46 2.59
CA ARG A 52 9.11 -5.96 2.71
C ARG A 52 9.79 -5.40 3.95
N SER A 53 10.30 -6.27 4.78
CA SER A 53 11.19 -5.93 5.90
C SER A 53 12.19 -7.06 6.12
N GLU A 54 13.35 -6.71 6.68
CA GLU A 54 14.43 -7.65 6.95
C GLU A 54 14.80 -7.58 8.43
N PRO A 55 14.86 -8.70 9.15
CA PRO A 55 15.22 -8.70 10.58
C PRO A 55 16.70 -8.33 10.78
N ARG A 56 16.99 -7.59 11.85
CA ARG A 56 18.34 -7.23 12.29
C ARG A 56 18.41 -7.30 13.83
N GLY A 57 18.54 -8.50 14.36
CA GLY A 57 18.55 -8.73 15.80
C GLY A 57 17.22 -8.29 16.43
N HIS A 58 17.28 -7.33 17.35
CA HIS A 58 16.10 -6.77 18.02
C HIS A 58 15.29 -5.83 17.12
N TYR A 59 15.87 -5.36 16.02
CA TYR A 59 15.27 -4.42 15.08
C TYR A 59 14.93 -5.09 13.76
N TRP A 60 14.29 -4.34 12.88
CA TRP A 60 14.05 -4.71 11.47
C TRP A 60 14.27 -3.51 10.57
N LEU A 61 14.76 -3.76 9.38
CA LEU A 61 14.91 -2.79 8.31
C LEU A 61 13.67 -2.85 7.42
N ASN A 62 12.93 -1.77 7.35
CA ASN A 62 11.72 -1.70 6.57
C ASN A 62 12.00 -1.11 5.19
N LEU A 63 11.51 -1.75 4.14
CA LEU A 63 11.77 -1.42 2.74
C LEU A 63 10.48 -1.26 1.91
N GLY A 64 9.31 -1.31 2.57
CA GLY A 64 8.02 -1.25 1.90
C GLY A 64 6.89 -0.77 2.79
N ALA A 65 5.67 -1.14 2.45
CA ALA A 65 4.49 -0.79 3.21
C ALA A 65 4.52 -1.37 4.63
N HIS A 66 4.17 -0.55 5.65
CA HIS A 66 4.44 -0.90 7.04
C HIS A 66 3.44 -0.37 8.08
N LEU A 67 2.48 0.47 7.68
CA LEU A 67 1.48 1.04 8.60
C LEU A 67 0.23 0.18 8.64
N PHE A 68 -0.12 -0.31 9.82
CA PHE A 68 -1.30 -1.13 10.08
C PHE A 68 -2.41 -0.31 10.71
N GLY A 69 -3.64 -0.72 10.44
CA GLY A 69 -4.84 -0.13 11.00
C GLY A 69 -5.08 -0.50 12.47
N GLY A 70 -6.14 0.07 13.05
CA GLY A 70 -6.63 -0.26 14.39
C GLY A 70 -7.26 -1.66 14.46
N PRO A 71 -7.72 -2.07 15.66
CA PRO A 71 -8.25 -3.43 15.90
C PRO A 71 -9.41 -3.83 15.00
N ASP A 72 -10.20 -2.87 14.54
CA ASP A 72 -11.35 -3.12 13.68
C ASP A 72 -10.99 -3.31 12.20
N SER A 73 -9.71 -3.12 11.82
CA SER A 73 -9.27 -3.25 10.43
C SER A 73 -9.25 -4.71 9.98
N HIS A 74 -9.32 -4.91 8.66
CA HIS A 74 -9.22 -6.24 8.08
C HIS A 74 -7.83 -6.83 8.27
N LEU A 75 -6.80 -6.01 8.13
CA LEU A 75 -5.42 -6.42 8.41
C LEU A 75 -5.20 -6.84 9.87
N ALA A 76 -5.83 -6.15 10.84
CA ALA A 76 -5.74 -6.57 12.24
C ALA A 76 -6.28 -7.99 12.45
N ARG A 77 -7.42 -8.33 11.83
CA ARG A 77 -7.96 -9.69 11.87
C ARG A 77 -7.02 -10.73 11.26
N LEU A 78 -6.31 -10.39 10.19
CA LEU A 78 -5.31 -11.28 9.58
C LEU A 78 -4.07 -11.43 10.49
N VAL A 79 -3.64 -10.34 11.15
CA VAL A 79 -2.54 -10.35 12.13
C VAL A 79 -2.89 -11.25 13.31
N ASP A 80 -4.09 -11.11 13.86
CA ASP A 80 -4.58 -11.94 14.98
C ASP A 80 -4.68 -13.42 14.56
N ALA A 81 -5.24 -13.69 13.38
CA ALA A 81 -5.34 -15.04 12.83
C ALA A 81 -3.97 -15.68 12.53
N ALA A 82 -2.96 -14.87 12.26
CA ALA A 82 -1.57 -15.30 12.09
C ALA A 82 -0.81 -15.45 13.43
N GLY A 83 -1.43 -15.13 14.57
CA GLY A 83 -0.77 -15.16 15.88
C GLY A 83 0.33 -14.10 16.03
N LEU A 84 0.23 -12.97 15.33
CA LEU A 84 1.21 -11.90 15.32
C LEU A 84 0.73 -10.71 16.16
N GLU A 85 1.66 -9.83 16.53
CA GLU A 85 1.37 -8.66 17.36
C GLU A 85 1.65 -7.35 16.61
N THR A 86 0.71 -6.41 16.71
CA THR A 86 0.98 -5.01 16.35
C THR A 86 1.04 -4.15 17.60
N LYS A 87 1.92 -3.13 17.59
CA LYS A 87 1.98 -2.11 18.64
C LYS A 87 1.52 -0.76 18.11
N ALA A 88 0.77 -0.04 18.96
CA ALA A 88 0.43 1.34 18.67
C ALA A 88 1.71 2.20 18.63
N ILE A 89 1.78 3.10 17.66
CA ILE A 89 2.87 4.06 17.53
C ILE A 89 2.73 5.10 18.66
N PRO A 90 3.68 5.16 19.61
CA PRO A 90 3.61 6.08 20.72
C PRO A 90 4.01 7.50 20.30
N GLY A 91 3.60 8.49 21.10
CA GLY A 91 4.03 9.88 20.94
C GLY A 91 3.49 10.56 19.67
N ASN A 92 4.33 11.40 19.07
CA ASN A 92 3.97 12.18 17.90
C ASN A 92 4.16 11.38 16.62
N ARG A 93 3.07 11.09 15.93
CA ARG A 93 3.06 10.25 14.74
C ARG A 93 3.66 10.93 13.51
N MET A 94 3.55 12.25 13.42
CA MET A 94 4.07 13.01 12.28
C MET A 94 4.66 14.33 12.73
N GLY A 95 5.88 14.58 12.30
CA GLY A 95 6.59 15.85 12.39
C GLY A 95 6.82 16.46 11.01
N LEU A 96 7.34 17.68 11.00
CA LEU A 96 7.70 18.43 9.81
C LEU A 96 9.06 19.10 10.03
N ALA A 97 10.02 18.82 9.17
CA ALA A 97 11.35 19.44 9.17
C ALA A 97 11.41 20.55 8.12
N VAL A 98 11.50 21.81 8.55
CA VAL A 98 11.55 22.99 7.66
C VAL A 98 12.59 23.97 8.18
N ASN A 99 13.47 24.45 7.32
CA ASN A 99 14.45 25.50 7.61
C ASN A 99 15.26 25.23 8.90
N GLY A 100 15.71 23.98 9.08
CA GLY A 100 16.52 23.57 10.24
C GLY A 100 15.73 23.32 11.54
N ALA A 101 14.43 23.54 11.56
CA ALA A 101 13.56 23.25 12.70
C ALA A 101 12.72 22.00 12.48
N ILE A 102 12.51 21.21 13.53
CA ILE A 102 11.59 20.09 13.55
C ILE A 102 10.41 20.43 14.46
N VAL A 103 9.20 20.46 13.90
CA VAL A 103 7.97 20.57 14.67
C VAL A 103 7.25 19.22 14.61
N ALA A 104 7.20 18.52 15.74
CA ALA A 104 6.67 17.16 15.81
C ALA A 104 5.61 16.98 16.92
N SER A 105 5.02 18.06 17.41
CA SER A 105 4.02 18.01 18.49
C SER A 105 2.93 19.05 18.27
N GLY A 106 1.79 18.86 18.93
CA GLY A 106 0.64 19.76 18.85
C GLY A 106 -0.28 19.46 17.66
N ALA A 107 -1.40 20.17 17.61
CA ALA A 107 -2.38 20.02 16.53
C ALA A 107 -1.81 20.57 15.20
N PRO A 108 -2.17 19.95 14.05
CA PRO A 108 -1.69 20.41 12.73
C PRO A 108 -1.96 21.88 12.45
N GLU A 109 -3.05 22.44 12.99
CA GLU A 109 -3.44 23.85 12.87
C GLU A 109 -2.43 24.82 13.52
N THR A 110 -1.59 24.33 14.44
CA THR A 110 -0.57 25.16 15.11
C THR A 110 0.73 25.27 14.31
N TYR A 111 0.96 24.39 13.33
CA TYR A 111 2.21 24.31 12.57
C TYR A 111 2.58 25.61 11.84
N PRO A 112 1.65 26.36 11.21
CA PRO A 112 1.98 27.64 10.57
C PRO A 112 2.62 28.65 11.51
N PHE A 113 2.33 28.57 12.82
CA PHE A 113 2.81 29.52 13.84
C PHE A 113 4.07 29.03 14.56
N ARG A 114 4.39 27.74 14.44
CA ARG A 114 5.55 27.12 15.12
C ARG A 114 6.74 26.88 14.19
N LEU A 115 6.49 26.87 12.89
CA LEU A 115 7.53 26.77 11.87
C LEU A 115 8.19 28.14 11.61
N PRO A 116 9.48 28.17 11.27
CA PRO A 116 10.20 29.38 10.90
C PRO A 116 9.84 29.84 9.49
N LEU A 117 8.61 30.32 9.33
CA LEU A 117 8.04 30.80 8.07
C LEU A 117 7.94 32.31 8.03
N SER A 118 8.14 32.92 6.86
CA SER A 118 7.85 34.32 6.63
C SER A 118 6.36 34.64 6.87
N PRO A 119 5.97 35.90 7.16
CA PRO A 119 4.56 36.27 7.31
C PRO A 119 3.73 35.89 6.08
N ALA A 120 4.25 36.05 4.87
CA ALA A 120 3.57 35.66 3.62
C ALA A 120 3.39 34.14 3.50
N ALA A 121 4.44 33.37 3.82
CA ALA A 121 4.35 31.90 3.85
C ALA A 121 3.34 31.41 4.91
N ARG A 122 3.35 32.03 6.09
CA ARG A 122 2.41 31.71 7.17
C ARG A 122 0.96 31.93 6.77
N LEU A 123 0.65 33.09 6.16
CA LEU A 123 -0.69 33.38 5.65
C LEU A 123 -1.10 32.38 4.56
N SER A 124 -0.19 32.07 3.64
CA SER A 124 -0.41 31.05 2.61
C SER A 124 -0.71 29.68 3.22
N PHE A 125 0.03 29.26 4.25
CA PHE A 125 -0.18 27.98 4.93
C PHE A 125 -1.55 27.92 5.62
N VAL A 126 -1.94 28.98 6.34
CA VAL A 126 -3.27 29.05 6.98
C VAL A 126 -4.38 28.93 5.93
N LYS A 127 -4.31 29.71 4.85
CA LYS A 127 -5.31 29.69 3.77
C LYS A 127 -5.43 28.30 3.14
N SER A 128 -4.32 27.68 2.73
CA SER A 128 -4.32 26.35 2.11
C SER A 128 -4.70 25.25 3.10
N GLY A 129 -4.26 25.39 4.37
CA GLY A 129 -4.62 24.45 5.44
C GLY A 129 -6.11 24.44 5.76
N LEU A 130 -6.79 25.59 5.74
CA LEU A 130 -8.25 25.67 5.95
C LEU A 130 -9.00 24.97 4.79
N ARG A 131 -8.59 25.23 3.53
CA ARG A 131 -9.17 24.55 2.36
C ARG A 131 -9.00 23.03 2.50
N LEU A 132 -7.78 22.60 2.81
CA LEU A 132 -7.45 21.18 2.97
C LEU A 132 -8.25 20.53 4.09
N ARG A 133 -8.38 21.19 5.25
CA ARG A 133 -9.17 20.67 6.36
C ARG A 133 -10.63 20.44 5.99
N TRP A 134 -11.18 21.35 5.22
CA TRP A 134 -12.57 21.22 4.76
C TRP A 134 -12.73 20.04 3.79
N ALA A 135 -11.81 19.88 2.82
CA ALA A 135 -11.80 18.74 1.91
C ALA A 135 -11.58 17.42 2.65
N ALA A 136 -10.63 17.37 3.60
CA ALA A 136 -10.36 16.19 4.42
C ALA A 136 -11.59 15.75 5.23
N ARG A 137 -12.35 16.70 5.81
CA ARG A 137 -13.63 16.38 6.48
C ARG A 137 -14.67 15.81 5.52
N GLY A 138 -14.75 16.36 4.30
CA GLY A 138 -15.58 15.82 3.24
C GLY A 138 -15.19 14.38 2.90
N PHE A 139 -13.91 14.14 2.67
CA PHE A 139 -13.38 12.79 2.41
C PHE A 139 -13.71 11.81 3.54
N GLN A 140 -13.45 12.17 4.79
CA GLN A 140 -13.76 11.31 5.95
C GLN A 140 -15.25 10.93 6.03
N ARG A 141 -16.16 11.82 5.60
CA ARG A 141 -17.62 11.52 5.57
C ARG A 141 -17.96 10.50 4.49
N ILE A 142 -17.40 10.66 3.29
CA ILE A 142 -17.72 9.80 2.15
C ILE A 142 -17.00 8.43 2.25
N ALA A 143 -15.84 8.37 2.88
CA ALA A 143 -15.09 7.13 3.09
C ALA A 143 -15.70 6.23 4.18
N ARG A 144 -16.64 6.73 5.00
CA ARG A 144 -17.35 5.92 5.99
C ARG A 144 -18.18 4.83 5.31
N ARG A 145 -17.89 3.58 5.66
CA ARG A 145 -18.73 2.44 5.28
C ARG A 145 -20.00 2.42 6.14
N ARG A 146 -21.13 2.16 5.51
CA ARG A 146 -22.42 1.96 6.17
C ARG A 146 -22.68 0.47 6.31
N THR A 147 -23.42 0.07 7.34
CA THR A 147 -23.80 -1.33 7.52
C THR A 147 -24.60 -1.82 6.32
N GLY A 148 -24.17 -2.94 5.72
CA GLY A 148 -24.82 -3.53 4.54
C GLY A 148 -24.47 -2.85 3.19
N GLU A 149 -23.61 -1.84 3.18
CA GLU A 149 -23.20 -1.16 1.96
C GLU A 149 -22.27 -2.04 1.13
N LEU A 150 -22.51 -2.11 -0.19
CA LEU A 150 -21.65 -2.80 -1.12
C LEU A 150 -20.27 -2.12 -1.21
N ALA A 151 -19.22 -2.89 -1.24
CA ALA A 151 -17.86 -2.36 -1.36
C ALA A 151 -17.64 -1.56 -2.65
N SER A 152 -18.24 -1.99 -3.76
CA SER A 152 -18.22 -1.25 -5.03
C SER A 152 -18.83 0.16 -4.92
N ALA A 153 -19.89 0.32 -4.13
CA ALA A 153 -20.50 1.63 -3.89
C ALA A 153 -19.60 2.54 -3.05
N VAL A 154 -18.89 1.98 -2.06
CA VAL A 154 -17.89 2.72 -1.28
C VAL A 154 -16.74 3.16 -2.19
N ARG A 155 -16.19 2.23 -2.99
CA ARG A 155 -15.10 2.51 -3.93
C ARG A 155 -15.47 3.60 -4.92
N ALA A 156 -16.64 3.50 -5.57
CA ALA A 156 -17.13 4.52 -6.49
C ALA A 156 -17.22 5.90 -5.84
N ARG A 157 -17.69 5.97 -4.59
CA ARG A 157 -17.82 7.21 -3.82
C ARG A 157 -16.47 7.79 -3.41
N VAL A 158 -15.53 6.95 -2.97
CA VAL A 158 -14.17 7.37 -2.57
C VAL A 158 -13.38 7.87 -3.77
N VAL A 159 -13.37 7.09 -4.86
CA VAL A 159 -12.65 7.44 -6.09
C VAL A 159 -13.27 8.65 -6.79
N GLY A 160 -14.62 8.80 -6.73
CA GLY A 160 -15.32 9.93 -7.34
C GLY A 160 -15.27 11.23 -6.54
N TYR A 161 -14.69 11.23 -5.34
CA TYR A 161 -14.63 12.45 -4.54
C TYR A 161 -13.63 13.45 -5.14
N ARG A 162 -14.13 14.60 -5.64
CA ARG A 162 -13.34 15.65 -6.29
C ARG A 162 -12.40 15.09 -7.37
N ASP A 163 -12.94 14.23 -8.23
CA ASP A 163 -12.19 13.51 -9.26
C ASP A 163 -11.91 14.38 -10.51
N ASP A 164 -12.57 15.51 -10.65
CA ASP A 164 -12.54 16.41 -11.81
C ASP A 164 -11.46 17.50 -11.73
N GLU A 165 -10.81 17.66 -10.60
CA GLU A 165 -9.77 18.66 -10.37
C GLU A 165 -8.51 18.06 -9.75
N THR A 166 -7.34 18.65 -10.07
CA THR A 166 -6.07 18.25 -9.45
C THR A 166 -5.94 18.80 -8.02
N PHE A 167 -5.15 18.13 -7.19
CA PHE A 167 -4.88 18.60 -5.84
C PHE A 167 -4.17 19.97 -5.84
N ALA A 168 -3.23 20.18 -6.77
CA ALA A 168 -2.58 21.48 -6.94
C ALA A 168 -3.59 22.57 -7.32
N GLY A 169 -4.49 22.29 -8.27
CA GLY A 169 -5.55 23.22 -8.70
C GLY A 169 -6.48 23.59 -7.55
N TYR A 170 -6.91 22.60 -6.76
CA TYR A 170 -7.76 22.82 -5.58
C TYR A 170 -7.10 23.71 -4.52
N LEU A 171 -5.83 23.48 -4.21
CA LEU A 171 -5.09 24.29 -3.24
C LEU A 171 -4.84 25.71 -3.77
N GLY A 172 -4.69 25.88 -5.09
CA GLY A 172 -4.37 27.14 -5.74
C GLY A 172 -2.94 27.61 -5.53
N ALA A 173 -2.66 28.86 -5.87
CA ALA A 173 -1.34 29.43 -5.71
C ALA A 173 -0.92 29.48 -4.23
N MET A 174 0.27 28.99 -3.93
CA MET A 174 0.87 28.95 -2.60
C MET A 174 2.25 29.60 -2.59
N HIS A 175 2.67 30.08 -1.43
CA HIS A 175 4.08 30.46 -1.22
C HIS A 175 4.99 29.23 -1.45
N PRO A 176 6.17 29.37 -2.08
CA PRO A 176 7.05 28.22 -2.39
C PRO A 176 7.36 27.31 -1.19
N ASP A 177 7.63 27.88 -0.01
CA ASP A 177 7.89 27.09 1.21
C ASP A 177 6.69 26.22 1.58
N VAL A 178 5.48 26.75 1.41
CA VAL A 178 4.24 26.01 1.72
C VAL A 178 3.96 24.96 0.66
N ALA A 179 4.16 25.29 -0.61
CA ALA A 179 4.01 24.34 -1.69
C ALA A 179 4.93 23.13 -1.51
N SER A 180 6.19 23.34 -1.07
CA SER A 180 7.13 22.25 -0.80
C SER A 180 6.67 21.33 0.33
N ILE A 181 6.03 21.87 1.37
CA ILE A 181 5.46 21.09 2.48
C ILE A 181 4.32 20.19 1.99
N PHE A 182 3.38 20.76 1.25
CA PHE A 182 2.23 20.00 0.73
C PHE A 182 2.67 18.97 -0.29
N ARG A 183 3.66 19.31 -1.11
CA ARG A 183 4.27 18.39 -2.08
C ARG A 183 4.90 17.19 -1.38
N ALA A 184 5.76 17.37 -0.37
CA ALA A 184 6.42 16.28 0.35
C ALA A 184 5.43 15.27 0.96
N VAL A 185 4.24 15.75 1.40
CA VAL A 185 3.18 14.87 1.89
C VAL A 185 2.42 14.19 0.75
N ALA A 186 2.17 14.90 -0.36
CA ALA A 186 1.50 14.33 -1.53
C ALA A 186 2.35 13.23 -2.20
N GLU A 187 3.66 13.42 -2.29
CA GLU A 187 4.61 12.44 -2.86
C GLU A 187 4.65 11.10 -2.08
N ARG A 188 4.00 11.01 -0.92
CA ARG A 188 3.76 9.71 -0.23
C ARG A 188 2.91 8.74 -1.04
N ILE A 189 2.19 9.21 -2.04
CA ILE A 189 1.46 8.36 -2.99
C ILE A 189 2.20 8.25 -4.33
N THR A 190 3.49 8.56 -4.35
CA THR A 190 4.38 8.43 -5.52
C THR A 190 4.08 9.37 -6.69
N ALA A 191 3.27 10.39 -6.49
CA ALA A 191 2.85 11.32 -7.52
C ALA A 191 2.93 12.77 -7.05
N GLU A 192 3.01 13.68 -8.01
CA GLU A 192 3.02 15.12 -7.76
C GLU A 192 1.61 15.66 -7.48
N PRO A 193 1.47 16.81 -6.77
CA PRO A 193 0.16 17.40 -6.50
C PRO A 193 -0.68 17.72 -7.74
N HIS A 194 -0.06 17.90 -8.90
CA HIS A 194 -0.76 18.18 -10.16
C HIS A 194 -1.18 16.90 -10.91
N GLU A 195 -0.69 15.74 -10.49
CA GLU A 195 -1.03 14.44 -11.09
C GLU A 195 -2.18 13.74 -10.37
N ILE A 196 -2.41 14.06 -9.09
CA ILE A 196 -3.46 13.43 -8.28
C ILE A 196 -4.71 14.30 -8.18
N THR A 197 -5.86 13.65 -7.97
CA THR A 197 -7.12 14.36 -7.71
C THR A 197 -7.10 15.11 -6.39
N ALA A 198 -7.91 16.15 -6.29
CA ALA A 198 -8.13 16.85 -5.02
C ALA A 198 -8.68 15.92 -3.94
N GLY A 199 -9.50 14.92 -4.34
CA GLY A 199 -9.99 13.87 -3.45
C GLY A 199 -8.90 12.98 -2.91
N CYS A 200 -7.96 12.55 -3.76
CA CYS A 200 -6.78 11.79 -3.35
C CYS A 200 -5.92 12.56 -2.35
N GLY A 201 -5.58 13.82 -2.68
CA GLY A 201 -4.85 14.71 -1.78
C GLY A 201 -5.57 14.89 -0.43
N ALA A 202 -6.88 15.15 -0.46
CA ALA A 202 -7.68 15.26 0.76
C ALA A 202 -7.63 13.99 1.62
N GLY A 203 -7.65 12.80 1.00
CA GLY A 203 -7.53 11.51 1.67
C GLY A 203 -6.19 11.33 2.38
N LEU A 204 -5.08 11.67 1.71
CA LEU A 204 -3.74 11.63 2.30
C LEU A 204 -3.62 12.48 3.56
N PHE A 205 -4.16 13.69 3.51
CA PHE A 205 -4.10 14.60 4.63
C PHE A 205 -5.19 14.34 5.69
N ALA A 206 -6.27 13.62 5.36
CA ALA A 206 -7.32 13.28 6.31
C ALA A 206 -6.78 12.51 7.53
N LEU A 207 -5.67 11.76 7.34
CA LEU A 207 -4.97 11.04 8.42
C LEU A 207 -4.45 11.97 9.53
N LEU A 208 -4.15 13.24 9.23
CA LEU A 208 -3.69 14.23 10.23
C LEU A 208 -4.76 14.54 11.27
N TRP A 209 -6.04 14.38 10.90
CA TRP A 209 -7.20 14.66 11.75
C TRP A 209 -8.01 13.40 12.06
N ASP A 210 -7.39 12.23 11.89
CA ASP A 210 -8.04 10.97 12.19
C ASP A 210 -7.96 10.64 13.69
N SER A 211 -9.05 10.89 14.41
CA SER A 211 -9.17 10.57 15.84
C SER A 211 -9.23 9.06 16.11
N LYS A 212 -9.58 8.25 15.12
CA LYS A 212 -9.66 6.79 15.24
C LYS A 212 -8.33 6.07 15.00
N LEU A 213 -7.29 6.82 14.62
CA LEU A 213 -5.94 6.30 14.42
C LEU A 213 -5.90 5.11 13.46
N THR A 214 -6.60 5.22 12.32
CA THR A 214 -6.79 4.11 11.37
C THR A 214 -5.48 3.55 10.80
N MET A 215 -4.39 4.34 10.76
CA MET A 215 -3.05 3.90 10.37
C MET A 215 -2.04 4.31 11.43
N ALA A 216 -2.02 3.63 12.54
CA ALA A 216 -1.26 4.05 13.72
C ALA A 216 -0.55 2.91 14.46
N ARG A 217 -0.32 1.79 13.79
CA ARG A 217 0.33 0.62 14.39
C ARG A 217 1.44 0.08 13.49
N ASN A 218 2.44 -0.52 14.10
CA ASN A 218 3.47 -1.30 13.40
C ASN A 218 3.40 -2.76 13.83
N LEU A 219 3.68 -3.66 12.89
CA LEU A 219 3.84 -5.07 13.16
C LEU A 219 5.20 -5.31 13.82
N MET A 220 5.20 -5.99 14.95
CA MET A 220 6.43 -6.33 15.66
C MET A 220 7.25 -7.30 14.83
N GLY A 221 8.54 -7.00 14.67
CA GLY A 221 9.45 -7.75 13.81
C GLY A 221 9.39 -7.39 12.32
N GLY A 222 8.52 -6.43 11.93
CA GLY A 222 8.44 -5.89 10.57
C GLY A 222 7.29 -6.42 9.72
N SER A 223 6.91 -5.62 8.73
CA SER A 223 5.69 -5.85 7.94
C SER A 223 5.70 -7.16 7.13
N ALA A 224 6.87 -7.66 6.73
CA ALA A 224 6.98 -8.90 5.97
C ALA A 224 6.54 -10.15 6.74
N LEU A 225 6.50 -10.09 8.07
CA LEU A 225 6.10 -11.25 8.89
C LEU A 225 4.66 -11.68 8.63
N LEU A 226 3.73 -10.75 8.37
CA LEU A 226 2.34 -11.12 8.09
C LEU A 226 2.21 -11.99 6.83
N PRO A 227 2.63 -11.54 5.64
CA PRO A 227 2.55 -12.37 4.44
C PRO A 227 3.35 -13.67 4.56
N GLN A 228 4.53 -13.66 5.19
CA GLN A 228 5.33 -14.86 5.42
C GLN A 228 4.61 -15.88 6.31
N THR A 229 3.95 -15.42 7.37
CA THR A 229 3.23 -16.29 8.29
C THR A 229 1.97 -16.87 7.64
N LEU A 230 1.19 -16.05 6.90
CA LEU A 230 0.04 -16.54 6.13
C LEU A 230 0.47 -17.60 5.11
N ALA A 231 1.56 -17.36 4.37
CA ALA A 231 2.08 -18.33 3.39
C ALA A 231 2.53 -19.64 4.07
N ARG A 232 3.20 -19.58 5.23
CA ARG A 232 3.58 -20.79 5.99
C ARG A 232 2.36 -21.62 6.42
N HIS A 233 1.26 -20.99 6.83
CA HIS A 233 0.04 -21.70 7.17
C HIS A 233 -0.65 -22.31 5.93
N LEU A 234 -0.50 -21.69 4.76
CA LEU A 234 -1.00 -22.22 3.49
C LEU A 234 -0.09 -23.30 2.91
N SER A 235 1.16 -23.43 3.43
CA SER A 235 2.11 -24.48 3.07
C SER A 235 2.37 -24.57 1.57
N GLU A 236 2.31 -25.78 1.01
CA GLU A 236 2.59 -26.08 -0.40
C GLU A 236 1.63 -25.44 -1.41
N ARG A 237 0.54 -24.82 -0.91
CA ARG A 237 -0.40 -24.08 -1.76
C ARG A 237 0.13 -22.74 -2.25
N VAL A 238 1.28 -22.29 -1.74
CA VAL A 238 1.95 -21.05 -2.18
C VAL A 238 3.24 -21.43 -2.88
N VAL A 239 3.29 -21.21 -4.18
CA VAL A 239 4.43 -21.54 -5.04
C VAL A 239 5.11 -20.23 -5.46
N THR A 240 6.33 -20.01 -4.97
CA THR A 240 7.20 -18.88 -5.37
C THR A 240 8.07 -19.26 -6.58
N GLY A 241 8.64 -18.28 -7.28
CA GLY A 241 9.37 -18.51 -8.53
C GLY A 241 8.47 -19.02 -9.66
N ALA A 242 7.16 -18.83 -9.53
CA ALA A 242 6.12 -19.30 -10.44
C ALA A 242 5.48 -18.11 -11.19
N THR A 243 5.92 -17.87 -12.41
CA THR A 243 5.42 -16.73 -13.20
C THR A 243 4.22 -17.14 -14.05
N VAL A 244 3.05 -16.61 -13.71
CA VAL A 244 1.87 -16.75 -14.58
C VAL A 244 2.05 -15.85 -15.80
N GLU A 245 2.07 -16.48 -16.97
CA GLU A 245 2.24 -15.81 -18.26
C GLU A 245 0.91 -15.46 -18.91
N GLU A 246 -0.11 -16.29 -18.66
CA GLU A 246 -1.39 -16.14 -19.33
C GLU A 246 -2.54 -16.71 -18.48
N VAL A 247 -3.66 -16.01 -18.50
CA VAL A 247 -4.95 -16.41 -17.90
C VAL A 247 -6.02 -16.29 -18.98
N VAL A 248 -6.61 -17.40 -19.38
CA VAL A 248 -7.61 -17.47 -20.46
C VAL A 248 -8.94 -17.91 -19.88
N PRO A 249 -9.91 -17.00 -19.72
CA PRO A 249 -11.26 -17.40 -19.35
C PRO A 249 -11.92 -18.19 -20.48
N GLU A 250 -12.49 -19.35 -20.14
CA GLU A 250 -13.28 -20.21 -21.00
C GLU A 250 -14.73 -20.28 -20.45
N ALA A 251 -15.61 -20.96 -21.14
CA ALA A 251 -17.03 -20.96 -20.77
C ALA A 251 -17.32 -21.51 -19.36
N THR A 252 -16.59 -22.52 -18.92
CA THR A 252 -16.86 -23.23 -17.63
C THR A 252 -15.65 -23.24 -16.69
N ARG A 253 -14.47 -22.88 -17.18
CA ARG A 253 -13.21 -22.90 -16.44
C ARG A 253 -12.31 -21.75 -16.89
N VAL A 254 -11.18 -21.57 -16.19
CA VAL A 254 -10.11 -20.66 -16.58
C VAL A 254 -8.84 -21.47 -16.74
N ARG A 255 -8.17 -21.30 -17.86
CA ARG A 255 -6.87 -21.90 -18.14
C ARG A 255 -5.77 -20.93 -17.75
N VAL A 256 -4.73 -21.43 -17.06
CA VAL A 256 -3.61 -20.64 -16.55
C VAL A 256 -2.31 -21.27 -17.04
N ARG A 257 -1.51 -20.49 -17.78
CA ARG A 257 -0.17 -20.90 -18.18
C ARG A 257 0.83 -20.31 -17.20
N VAL A 258 1.59 -21.18 -16.55
CA VAL A 258 2.55 -20.82 -15.52
C VAL A 258 3.94 -21.36 -15.85
N ARG A 259 4.94 -20.50 -15.75
CA ARG A 259 6.36 -20.87 -15.86
C ARG A 259 6.90 -21.20 -14.47
N LEU A 260 7.37 -22.41 -14.32
CA LEU A 260 8.05 -22.95 -13.14
C LEU A 260 9.55 -23.24 -13.48
N SER A 261 10.34 -23.63 -12.48
CA SER A 261 11.74 -24.03 -12.70
C SER A 261 11.90 -25.19 -13.68
N GLY A 262 10.93 -26.09 -13.78
CA GLY A 262 10.90 -27.23 -14.69
C GLY A 262 10.36 -26.94 -16.09
N GLY A 263 9.93 -25.72 -16.38
CA GLY A 263 9.36 -25.35 -17.67
C GLY A 263 7.99 -24.65 -17.55
N VAL A 264 7.29 -24.55 -18.67
CA VAL A 264 5.93 -23.97 -18.71
C VAL A 264 4.91 -25.09 -18.58
N GLU A 265 3.99 -24.91 -17.66
CA GLU A 265 2.90 -25.84 -17.40
C GLU A 265 1.55 -25.15 -17.60
N GLU A 266 0.55 -25.92 -17.96
CA GLU A 266 -0.84 -25.48 -18.02
C GLU A 266 -1.60 -26.00 -16.81
N ARG A 267 -2.39 -25.15 -16.19
CA ARG A 267 -3.30 -25.47 -15.08
C ARG A 267 -4.69 -24.96 -15.40
N SER A 268 -5.69 -25.59 -14.82
CA SER A 268 -7.09 -25.21 -14.96
C SER A 268 -7.75 -24.98 -13.62
N ALA A 269 -8.65 -23.99 -13.56
CA ALA A 269 -9.41 -23.67 -12.36
C ALA A 269 -10.84 -23.27 -12.68
N ARG A 270 -11.73 -23.39 -11.70
CA ARG A 270 -13.10 -22.84 -11.82
C ARG A 270 -13.08 -21.31 -11.74
N TYR A 271 -12.23 -20.75 -10.90
CA TYR A 271 -12.04 -19.30 -10.74
C TYR A 271 -10.56 -18.95 -10.73
N VAL A 272 -10.25 -17.75 -11.20
CA VAL A 272 -8.93 -17.12 -11.02
C VAL A 272 -9.12 -15.80 -10.29
N ILE A 273 -8.31 -15.56 -9.26
CA ILE A 273 -8.19 -14.26 -8.61
C ILE A 273 -6.88 -13.63 -9.08
N ALA A 274 -6.98 -12.57 -9.89
CA ALA A 274 -5.84 -11.78 -10.36
C ALA A 274 -5.49 -10.73 -9.29
N ALA A 275 -4.56 -11.09 -8.39
CA ALA A 275 -4.08 -10.26 -7.29
C ALA A 275 -2.73 -9.58 -7.60
N THR A 276 -2.50 -9.28 -8.86
CA THR A 276 -1.32 -8.59 -9.41
C THR A 276 -1.59 -7.09 -9.61
N PRO A 277 -0.56 -6.25 -9.75
CA PRO A 277 -0.74 -4.85 -10.18
C PRO A 277 -1.55 -4.73 -11.47
N ALA A 278 -2.28 -3.63 -11.65
CA ALA A 278 -3.21 -3.45 -12.77
C ALA A 278 -2.55 -3.70 -14.15
N HIS A 279 -1.34 -3.14 -14.36
CA HIS A 279 -0.59 -3.32 -15.61
C HIS A 279 -0.14 -4.77 -15.85
N VAL A 280 0.11 -5.55 -14.78
CA VAL A 280 0.42 -6.98 -14.88
C VAL A 280 -0.83 -7.75 -15.22
N THR A 281 -1.94 -7.50 -14.51
CA THR A 281 -3.26 -8.10 -14.79
C THR A 281 -3.67 -7.86 -16.26
N HIS A 282 -3.55 -6.61 -16.74
CA HIS A 282 -3.81 -6.27 -18.15
C HIS A 282 -2.98 -7.12 -19.13
N ARG A 283 -1.73 -7.37 -18.81
CA ARG A 283 -0.83 -8.13 -19.70
C ARG A 283 -1.13 -9.62 -19.74
N ILE A 284 -1.50 -10.23 -18.60
CA ILE A 284 -1.64 -11.69 -18.49
C ILE A 284 -3.05 -12.21 -18.74
N VAL A 285 -4.11 -11.43 -18.47
CA VAL A 285 -5.50 -11.84 -18.65
C VAL A 285 -5.92 -11.60 -20.10
N ARG A 286 -6.34 -12.67 -20.78
CA ARG A 286 -6.83 -12.61 -22.17
C ARG A 286 -8.34 -12.36 -22.22
N ASN A 287 -8.81 -11.94 -23.38
CA ASN A 287 -10.24 -11.75 -23.65
C ASN A 287 -10.94 -10.77 -22.70
N LEU A 288 -10.18 -9.80 -22.16
CA LEU A 288 -10.77 -8.72 -21.36
C LEU A 288 -11.72 -7.88 -22.22
N PRO A 289 -12.88 -7.47 -21.71
CA PRO A 289 -13.68 -6.42 -22.35
C PRO A 289 -12.83 -5.18 -22.63
N ALA A 290 -13.03 -4.55 -23.77
CA ALA A 290 -12.18 -3.43 -24.23
C ALA A 290 -12.08 -2.28 -23.21
N ASP A 291 -13.18 -1.95 -22.54
CA ASP A 291 -13.22 -0.93 -21.48
C ASP A 291 -12.46 -1.35 -20.22
N THR A 292 -12.52 -2.63 -19.82
CA THR A 292 -11.74 -3.15 -18.69
C THR A 292 -10.25 -3.19 -19.02
N ALA A 293 -9.88 -3.63 -20.22
CA ALA A 293 -8.49 -3.62 -20.67
C ALA A 293 -7.93 -2.19 -20.67
N ALA A 294 -8.67 -1.23 -21.25
CA ALA A 294 -8.31 0.17 -21.21
C ALA A 294 -8.19 0.72 -19.78
N ALA A 295 -9.14 0.38 -18.90
CA ALA A 295 -9.11 0.83 -17.51
C ALA A 295 -7.86 0.33 -16.77
N LEU A 296 -7.52 -0.96 -16.88
CA LEU A 296 -6.33 -1.53 -16.26
C LEU A 296 -5.03 -0.91 -16.80
N ALA A 297 -4.96 -0.64 -18.11
CA ALA A 297 -3.81 -0.01 -18.75
C ALA A 297 -3.62 1.46 -18.31
N HIS A 298 -4.70 2.16 -17.93
CA HIS A 298 -4.67 3.56 -17.55
C HIS A 298 -4.49 3.81 -16.05
N ILE A 299 -4.33 2.79 -15.21
CA ILE A 299 -3.98 2.97 -13.80
C ILE A 299 -2.50 3.40 -13.70
N PRO A 300 -2.21 4.65 -13.32
CA PRO A 300 -0.83 5.11 -13.21
C PRO A 300 -0.19 4.58 -11.91
N TYR A 301 1.10 4.31 -11.97
CA TYR A 301 1.94 3.93 -10.85
C TYR A 301 3.16 4.83 -10.79
N GLY A 302 3.52 5.28 -9.61
CA GLY A 302 4.77 5.98 -9.40
C GLY A 302 5.81 5.13 -8.65
N PRO A 303 7.09 5.52 -8.71
CA PRO A 303 8.17 4.80 -8.05
C PRO A 303 8.35 5.23 -6.59
N PHE A 304 8.92 4.32 -5.76
CA PHE A 304 9.61 4.65 -4.53
C PHE A 304 11.04 4.14 -4.56
N VAL A 305 11.97 4.97 -4.11
CA VAL A 305 13.32 4.54 -3.73
C VAL A 305 13.45 4.68 -2.22
N CYS A 306 13.66 3.55 -1.56
CA CYS A 306 13.72 3.46 -0.11
C CYS A 306 15.15 3.30 0.38
N GLY A 307 15.47 3.92 1.51
CA GLY A 307 16.67 3.64 2.30
C GLY A 307 16.27 3.15 3.68
N ALA A 308 16.70 1.95 4.06
CA ALA A 308 16.55 1.43 5.41
C ALA A 308 17.89 1.49 6.13
N ILE A 309 17.92 2.09 7.30
CA ILE A 309 19.13 2.44 8.03
C ILE A 309 19.12 1.81 9.42
N LEU A 310 20.11 0.96 9.70
CA LEU A 310 20.38 0.46 11.04
C LEU A 310 21.32 1.43 11.75
N THR A 311 20.98 1.80 12.97
CA THR A 311 21.81 2.68 13.80
C THR A 311 22.28 1.98 15.06
N GLY A 312 23.31 2.51 15.73
CA GLY A 312 23.99 1.88 16.88
C GLY A 312 24.01 2.74 18.14
N GLU A 313 22.94 3.50 18.39
CA GLU A 313 22.81 4.32 19.59
C GLU A 313 22.71 3.51 20.88
N SER A 314 23.38 3.97 21.96
CA SER A 314 23.37 3.31 23.26
C SER A 314 22.41 3.93 24.27
N GLY A 315 21.87 5.11 23.99
CA GLY A 315 21.03 5.89 24.90
C GLY A 315 19.84 6.57 24.21
N PRO A 316 19.05 7.33 24.97
CA PRO A 316 17.93 8.10 24.43
C PRO A 316 18.38 9.06 23.33
N MET A 317 17.58 9.18 22.28
CA MET A 317 17.83 10.02 21.13
C MET A 317 16.72 11.07 20.95
N PRO A 318 17.03 12.26 20.39
CA PRO A 318 16.05 13.33 20.21
C PRO A 318 14.83 12.92 19.36
N TRP A 319 14.97 11.90 18.52
CA TRP A 319 13.90 11.40 17.64
C TRP A 319 13.10 10.23 18.22
N ASP A 320 13.39 9.73 19.42
CA ASP A 320 12.69 8.57 19.99
C ASP A 320 11.18 8.79 20.13
N GLY A 321 10.76 10.01 20.43
CA GLY A 321 9.35 10.38 20.57
C GLY A 321 8.62 10.70 19.27
N VAL A 322 9.28 10.59 18.11
CA VAL A 322 8.70 10.92 16.79
C VAL A 322 8.76 9.69 15.89
N TYR A 323 7.62 9.34 15.29
CA TYR A 323 7.56 8.22 14.37
C TYR A 323 7.90 8.61 12.93
N ALA A 324 7.31 9.68 12.42
CA ALA A 324 7.51 10.11 11.04
C ALA A 324 7.82 11.61 10.98
N ILE A 325 8.66 12.01 10.04
CA ILE A 325 9.01 13.40 9.75
C ILE A 325 8.89 13.62 8.24
N ALA A 326 8.01 14.53 7.83
CA ALA A 326 7.98 15.01 6.45
C ALA A 326 9.15 15.97 6.22
N THR A 327 9.83 15.85 5.08
CA THR A 327 11.14 16.46 4.82
C THR A 327 11.16 17.22 3.50
N PRO A 328 10.44 18.38 3.41
CA PRO A 328 10.38 19.17 2.20
C PRO A 328 11.79 19.57 1.70
N GLY A 329 12.00 19.47 0.38
CA GLY A 329 13.24 19.90 -0.26
C GLY A 329 14.45 19.00 -0.01
N LYS A 330 14.25 17.77 0.50
CA LYS A 330 15.29 16.78 0.70
C LYS A 330 15.30 15.72 -0.41
N ALA A 331 16.32 14.86 -0.44
CA ALA A 331 16.39 13.75 -1.39
C ALA A 331 15.28 12.70 -1.15
N PHE A 332 14.63 12.74 0.00
CA PHE A 332 13.50 11.89 0.38
C PHE A 332 12.36 12.74 0.94
N ASN A 333 11.14 12.24 0.87
CA ASN A 333 9.93 12.95 1.27
C ASN A 333 9.57 12.73 2.74
N MET A 334 9.91 11.56 3.26
CA MET A 334 9.59 11.12 4.62
C MET A 334 10.77 10.38 5.25
N LEU A 335 10.94 10.60 6.55
CA LEU A 335 11.79 9.79 7.42
C LEU A 335 10.92 9.13 8.48
N PHE A 336 11.08 7.82 8.70
CA PHE A 336 10.39 7.05 9.73
C PHE A 336 11.37 6.47 10.73
N ASN A 337 10.96 6.47 11.99
CA ASN A 337 11.65 5.82 13.10
C ASN A 337 10.91 4.55 13.50
N HIS A 338 11.30 3.42 12.94
CA HIS A 338 10.69 2.12 13.25
C HIS A 338 11.03 1.61 14.65
N ALA A 339 12.11 2.10 15.24
CA ALA A 339 12.45 1.77 16.63
C ALA A 339 11.53 2.46 17.64
N ASN A 340 10.75 3.48 17.25
CA ASN A 340 9.84 4.23 18.13
C ASN A 340 8.88 3.30 18.92
N VAL A 341 8.30 2.29 18.28
CA VAL A 341 7.40 1.31 18.92
C VAL A 341 8.07 0.39 19.94
N LEU A 342 9.41 0.35 19.94
CA LEU A 342 10.23 -0.39 20.89
C LEU A 342 10.71 0.48 22.06
N ARG A 343 10.44 1.80 22.01
CA ARG A 343 10.79 2.77 23.05
C ARG A 343 9.66 2.85 24.08
N GLY A 344 9.86 2.28 25.24
CA GLY A 344 8.87 2.23 26.32
C GLY A 344 9.57 2.14 27.69
N PRO A 345 8.79 2.03 28.77
CA PRO A 345 9.35 1.75 30.08
C PRO A 345 10.01 0.36 30.06
N GLY A 346 11.28 0.30 30.43
CA GLY A 346 12.06 -0.94 30.46
C GLY A 346 13.47 -0.72 29.94
N ARG A 347 14.22 -1.83 29.86
CA ARG A 347 15.58 -1.80 29.31
C ARG A 347 15.53 -1.48 27.82
N ARG A 348 16.24 -0.44 27.40
CA ARG A 348 16.47 -0.11 26.01
C ARG A 348 17.56 -1.03 25.45
N GLU A 349 17.24 -1.74 24.39
CA GLU A 349 18.28 -2.43 23.62
C GLU A 349 19.05 -1.40 22.78
N PRO A 350 20.40 -1.52 22.69
CA PRO A 350 21.20 -0.64 21.85
C PRO A 350 20.80 -0.72 20.38
N GLY A 351 20.87 0.41 19.68
CA GLY A 351 20.55 0.51 18.25
C GLY A 351 19.21 1.15 17.97
N GLY A 352 18.89 1.23 16.67
CA GLY A 352 17.66 1.78 16.14
C GLY A 352 17.47 1.43 14.67
N SER A 353 16.32 1.75 14.13
CA SER A 353 15.97 1.51 12.75
C SER A 353 15.22 2.70 12.18
N LEU A 354 15.78 3.30 11.14
CA LEU A 354 15.19 4.39 10.40
C LEU A 354 14.87 3.93 8.97
N MET A 355 13.88 4.54 8.36
CA MET A 355 13.56 4.36 6.95
C MET A 355 13.32 5.73 6.32
N VAL A 356 13.83 5.93 5.12
CA VAL A 356 13.50 7.07 4.26
C VAL A 356 13.01 6.58 2.91
N TYR A 357 12.20 7.39 2.24
CA TYR A 357 11.85 7.14 0.84
C TYR A 357 11.61 8.43 0.07
N GLY A 358 11.98 8.40 -1.23
CA GLY A 358 11.63 9.39 -2.23
C GLY A 358 10.60 8.82 -3.21
N GLY A 359 9.50 9.53 -3.38
CA GLY A 359 8.46 9.29 -4.39
C GLY A 359 8.29 10.48 -5.32
N GLY A 360 7.35 10.41 -6.26
CA GLY A 360 7.15 11.47 -7.25
C GLY A 360 8.42 11.75 -8.06
N ASP A 361 8.67 13.01 -8.40
CA ASP A 361 9.88 13.41 -9.12
C ASP A 361 11.17 13.03 -8.38
N SER A 362 11.16 13.03 -7.05
CA SER A 362 12.33 12.58 -6.26
C SER A 362 12.60 11.10 -6.47
N GLY A 363 11.57 10.28 -6.49
CA GLY A 363 11.69 8.85 -6.79
C GLY A 363 12.21 8.61 -8.20
N ILE A 364 11.70 9.35 -9.20
CA ILE A 364 12.14 9.24 -10.60
C ILE A 364 13.64 9.58 -10.72
N ARG A 365 14.11 10.66 -10.09
CA ARG A 365 15.54 11.01 -10.09
C ARG A 365 16.39 9.96 -9.40
N LEU A 366 15.96 9.45 -8.25
CA LEU A 366 16.71 8.44 -7.49
C LEU A 366 16.82 7.11 -8.24
N LEU A 367 15.84 6.73 -9.06
CA LEU A 367 15.92 5.52 -9.89
C LEU A 367 17.11 5.54 -10.86
N GLN A 368 17.57 6.72 -11.28
CA GLN A 368 18.70 6.89 -12.20
C GLN A 368 20.06 6.88 -11.49
N MET A 369 20.09 6.82 -10.16
CA MET A 369 21.31 6.89 -9.35
C MET A 369 21.79 5.49 -8.97
N THR A 370 23.10 5.34 -8.75
CA THR A 370 23.66 4.12 -8.13
C THR A 370 23.31 4.05 -6.64
N ASP A 371 23.41 2.86 -6.05
CA ASP A 371 23.15 2.68 -4.60
C ASP A 371 24.04 3.59 -3.75
N ALA A 372 25.33 3.71 -4.10
CA ALA A 372 26.25 4.61 -3.39
C ALA A 372 25.80 6.07 -3.45
N GLN A 373 25.40 6.57 -4.62
CA GLN A 373 24.89 7.93 -4.77
C GLN A 373 23.61 8.17 -3.98
N ILE A 374 22.70 7.18 -3.94
CA ILE A 374 21.46 7.25 -3.15
C ILE A 374 21.78 7.28 -1.66
N GLN A 375 22.67 6.39 -1.20
CA GLN A 375 23.10 6.34 0.21
C GLN A 375 23.71 7.68 0.65
N ASP A 376 24.63 8.24 -0.16
CA ASP A 376 25.25 9.54 0.11
C ASP A 376 24.20 10.67 0.18
N ALA A 377 23.25 10.70 -0.75
CA ALA A 377 22.19 11.71 -0.76
C ALA A 377 21.29 11.58 0.47
N PHE A 378 20.89 10.37 0.81
CA PHE A 378 20.04 10.10 1.97
C PHE A 378 20.78 10.44 3.28
N LEU A 379 21.99 9.96 3.47
CA LEU A 379 22.75 10.22 4.70
C LEU A 379 23.07 11.69 4.89
N ARG A 380 23.47 12.40 3.84
CA ARG A 380 23.70 13.87 3.89
C ARG A 380 22.46 14.60 4.40
N ASP A 381 21.29 14.25 3.87
CA ASP A 381 20.06 14.94 4.25
C ASP A 381 19.56 14.50 5.63
N ILE A 382 19.72 13.21 6.01
CA ILE A 382 19.46 12.74 7.38
C ILE A 382 20.34 13.51 8.38
N TYR A 383 21.64 13.66 8.12
CA TYR A 383 22.55 14.38 9.01
C TYR A 383 22.20 15.88 9.12
N SER A 384 21.60 16.46 8.08
CA SER A 384 21.11 17.84 8.15
C SER A 384 19.86 18.01 9.03
N ILE A 385 19.04 16.94 9.14
CA ILE A 385 17.79 16.93 9.93
C ILE A 385 18.06 16.44 11.35
N LEU A 386 18.84 15.38 11.48
CA LEU A 386 19.19 14.69 12.73
C LEU A 386 20.72 14.59 12.87
N PRO A 387 21.43 15.67 13.21
CA PRO A 387 22.90 15.66 13.28
C PRO A 387 23.48 14.58 14.20
N ALA A 388 22.75 14.22 15.27
CA ALA A 388 23.15 13.19 16.22
C ALA A 388 23.17 11.76 15.64
N VAL A 389 22.63 11.53 14.43
CA VAL A 389 22.74 10.22 13.72
C VAL A 389 24.16 10.02 13.17
N LYS A 390 24.91 11.10 12.94
CA LYS A 390 26.26 11.02 12.39
C LYS A 390 27.16 10.18 13.29
N GLY A 391 27.81 9.17 12.72
CA GLY A 391 28.65 8.21 13.45
C GLY A 391 27.88 7.03 14.06
N LEU A 392 26.56 7.06 14.06
CA LEU A 392 25.75 5.95 14.58
C LEU A 392 25.30 4.96 13.49
N VAL A 393 25.36 5.33 12.23
CA VAL A 393 24.94 4.45 11.10
C VAL A 393 25.82 3.20 11.05
N ARG A 394 25.19 2.03 11.00
CA ARG A 394 25.83 0.70 10.93
C ARG A 394 25.62 0.05 9.57
N GLU A 395 24.44 0.19 9.00
CA GLU A 395 24.05 -0.42 7.74
C GLU A 395 23.06 0.49 7.02
N VAL A 396 23.14 0.53 5.70
CA VAL A 396 22.15 1.20 4.82
C VAL A 396 21.83 0.25 3.68
N ILE A 397 20.55 -0.07 3.51
CA ILE A 397 20.05 -0.84 2.37
C ILE A 397 19.21 0.08 1.51
N VAL A 398 19.50 0.09 0.20
CA VAL A 398 18.70 0.76 -0.81
C VAL A 398 17.78 -0.24 -1.51
N HIS A 399 16.52 0.12 -1.69
CA HIS A 399 15.59 -0.69 -2.48
C HIS A 399 14.75 0.21 -3.40
N ARG A 400 14.56 -0.25 -4.64
CA ARG A 400 13.80 0.43 -5.69
C ARG A 400 12.50 -0.31 -5.97
N TRP A 401 11.41 0.44 -5.90
CA TRP A 401 10.08 0.02 -6.36
C TRP A 401 9.72 0.85 -7.58
N GLU A 402 9.87 0.31 -8.78
CA GLU A 402 9.53 1.03 -10.02
C GLU A 402 8.02 1.30 -10.14
N TYR A 403 7.22 0.34 -9.70
CA TYR A 403 5.76 0.40 -9.66
C TYR A 403 5.28 0.27 -8.22
N ALA A 404 5.53 1.30 -7.40
CA ALA A 404 5.30 1.22 -5.97
C ALA A 404 3.83 1.33 -5.59
N ILE A 405 3.18 2.43 -5.95
CA ILE A 405 1.79 2.71 -5.57
C ILE A 405 1.02 3.18 -6.81
N PRO A 406 -0.19 2.63 -7.05
CA PRO A 406 -1.12 3.26 -8.00
C PRO A 406 -1.63 4.57 -7.40
N TYR A 407 -1.86 5.59 -8.22
CA TYR A 407 -2.44 6.83 -7.72
C TYR A 407 -3.71 7.23 -8.47
N ILE A 408 -4.54 8.04 -7.80
CA ILE A 408 -5.83 8.47 -8.31
C ILE A 408 -5.63 9.76 -9.12
N ALA A 409 -5.45 9.61 -10.43
CA ALA A 409 -5.37 10.73 -11.38
C ALA A 409 -6.76 11.29 -11.71
N PRO A 410 -6.90 12.56 -12.14
CA PRO A 410 -8.16 13.14 -12.56
C PRO A 410 -8.91 12.30 -13.62
N GLY A 411 -10.20 12.12 -13.41
CA GLY A 411 -11.04 11.27 -14.27
C GLY A 411 -11.02 9.78 -13.92
N ARG A 412 -10.33 9.37 -12.85
CA ARG A 412 -10.22 7.98 -12.42
C ARG A 412 -11.58 7.32 -12.15
N SER A 413 -12.57 8.08 -11.68
CA SER A 413 -13.92 7.57 -11.42
C SER A 413 -14.60 6.99 -12.66
N ARG A 414 -14.27 7.50 -13.85
CA ARG A 414 -14.81 7.01 -15.13
C ARG A 414 -14.37 5.58 -15.46
N LEU A 415 -13.23 5.13 -14.91
CA LEU A 415 -12.70 3.79 -15.08
C LEU A 415 -13.34 2.78 -14.11
N GLN A 416 -13.95 3.27 -13.02
CA GLN A 416 -14.42 2.41 -11.93
C GLN A 416 -15.48 1.38 -12.38
N PRO A 417 -16.51 1.71 -13.19
CA PRO A 417 -17.49 0.71 -13.64
C PRO A 417 -16.87 -0.45 -14.42
N ALA A 418 -15.82 -0.19 -15.20
CA ALA A 418 -15.12 -1.21 -15.96
C ALA A 418 -14.28 -2.13 -15.07
N LEU A 419 -13.69 -1.59 -14.00
CA LEU A 419 -12.91 -2.36 -13.00
C LEU A 419 -13.81 -3.16 -12.04
N GLU A 420 -15.05 -2.76 -11.83
CA GLU A 420 -16.05 -3.47 -11.01
C GLU A 420 -16.85 -4.50 -11.82
N ARG A 421 -16.63 -4.57 -13.12
CA ARG A 421 -17.30 -5.54 -13.99
C ARG A 421 -16.88 -6.95 -13.64
N LEU A 422 -17.86 -7.86 -13.65
CA LEU A 422 -17.59 -9.29 -13.57
C LEU A 422 -16.97 -9.77 -14.88
N LEU A 423 -15.84 -10.44 -14.79
CA LEU A 423 -15.08 -10.97 -15.93
C LEU A 423 -15.26 -12.49 -16.05
N GLY A 424 -16.51 -12.95 -15.97
CA GLY A 424 -16.81 -14.37 -15.87
C GLY A 424 -16.21 -14.97 -14.60
N ASN A 425 -15.31 -15.93 -14.76
CA ASN A 425 -14.66 -16.63 -13.66
C ASN A 425 -13.29 -16.01 -13.27
N VAL A 426 -12.94 -14.81 -13.77
CA VAL A 426 -11.76 -14.05 -13.37
C VAL A 426 -12.17 -12.88 -12.49
N LEU A 427 -11.57 -12.77 -11.31
CA LEU A 427 -11.87 -11.75 -10.30
C LEU A 427 -10.64 -10.88 -10.08
N LEU A 428 -10.83 -9.58 -10.05
CA LEU A 428 -9.76 -8.61 -9.80
C LEU A 428 -9.59 -8.39 -8.30
N ALA A 429 -8.32 -8.28 -7.84
CA ALA A 429 -7.99 -7.94 -6.47
C ALA A 429 -6.73 -7.07 -6.43
N GLY A 430 -6.76 -5.99 -5.64
CA GLY A 430 -5.60 -5.10 -5.49
C GLY A 430 -5.99 -3.73 -4.97
N ASP A 431 -4.99 -2.98 -4.55
CA ASP A 431 -5.13 -1.62 -4.02
C ASP A 431 -5.56 -0.59 -5.09
N TYR A 432 -5.32 -0.87 -6.37
CA TYR A 432 -5.72 -0.01 -7.48
C TYR A 432 -7.25 0.11 -7.67
N LEU A 433 -8.03 -0.70 -6.97
CA LEU A 433 -9.50 -0.67 -7.05
C LEU A 433 -10.11 0.47 -6.25
N GLU A 434 -9.38 1.04 -5.26
CA GLU A 434 -9.86 2.14 -4.41
C GLU A 434 -8.69 3.11 -4.07
N PHE A 435 -8.71 3.67 -2.86
CA PHE A 435 -7.60 4.44 -2.29
C PHE A 435 -6.46 3.50 -1.92
N PRO A 436 -5.27 3.65 -2.52
CA PRO A 436 -4.25 2.60 -2.46
C PRO A 436 -3.56 2.53 -1.10
N ASP A 437 -3.80 1.43 -0.40
CA ASP A 437 -3.08 1.02 0.81
C ASP A 437 -3.13 -0.51 1.03
N MET A 438 -2.47 -0.99 2.06
CA MET A 438 -2.43 -2.42 2.41
C MET A 438 -3.81 -2.95 2.86
N GLU A 439 -4.58 -2.15 3.58
CA GLU A 439 -5.92 -2.52 4.05
C GLU A 439 -6.86 -2.75 2.87
N ILE A 440 -6.87 -1.81 1.91
CA ILE A 440 -7.69 -1.93 0.70
C ILE A 440 -7.27 -3.14 -0.14
N ALA A 441 -5.95 -3.38 -0.27
CA ALA A 441 -5.45 -4.58 -0.97
C ALA A 441 -5.97 -5.87 -0.33
N ALA A 442 -5.88 -5.99 0.99
CA ALA A 442 -6.35 -7.17 1.72
C ALA A 442 -7.88 -7.34 1.64
N VAL A 443 -8.63 -6.23 1.78
CA VAL A 443 -10.09 -6.22 1.63
C VAL A 443 -10.50 -6.68 0.24
N ALA A 444 -9.87 -6.14 -0.82
CA ALA A 444 -10.17 -6.52 -2.20
C ALA A 444 -9.91 -8.01 -2.46
N GLY A 445 -8.83 -8.57 -1.91
CA GLY A 445 -8.53 -10.00 -1.97
C GLY A 445 -9.61 -10.84 -1.30
N SER A 446 -9.99 -10.49 -0.08
CA SER A 446 -11.05 -11.22 0.65
C SER A 446 -12.43 -11.09 -0.02
N GLU A 447 -12.74 -9.95 -0.64
CA GLU A 447 -13.98 -9.79 -1.40
C GLU A 447 -13.99 -10.70 -2.64
N ALA A 448 -12.90 -10.73 -3.41
CA ALA A 448 -12.76 -11.62 -4.55
C ALA A 448 -12.91 -13.12 -4.12
N ALA A 449 -12.30 -13.48 -3.00
CA ALA A 449 -12.43 -14.83 -2.45
C ALA A 449 -13.87 -15.19 -2.08
N ARG A 450 -14.61 -14.28 -1.44
CA ARG A 450 -16.04 -14.50 -1.11
C ARG A 450 -16.90 -14.61 -2.36
N MET A 451 -16.59 -13.84 -3.42
CA MET A 451 -17.26 -13.96 -4.71
C MET A 451 -17.01 -15.34 -5.34
N ALA A 452 -15.75 -15.80 -5.39
CA ALA A 452 -15.40 -17.14 -5.84
C ALA A 452 -16.14 -18.22 -5.03
N ARG A 453 -16.12 -18.12 -3.69
CA ARG A 453 -16.82 -19.08 -2.79
C ARG A 453 -18.31 -19.16 -3.09
N ARG A 454 -18.99 -18.02 -3.28
CA ARG A 454 -20.43 -18.00 -3.65
C ARG A 454 -20.68 -18.67 -5.00
N GLY A 455 -19.80 -18.46 -5.99
CA GLY A 455 -19.90 -19.10 -7.28
C GLY A 455 -19.68 -20.63 -7.22
N LEU A 456 -18.75 -21.08 -6.38
CA LEU A 456 -18.49 -22.50 -6.14
C LEU A 456 -19.66 -23.23 -5.46
N THR A 457 -20.43 -22.54 -4.60
CA THR A 457 -21.58 -23.13 -3.90
C THR A 457 -22.89 -23.12 -4.70
N ARG A 458 -23.01 -22.21 -5.67
CA ARG A 458 -24.14 -22.18 -6.61
C ARG A 458 -23.82 -23.14 -7.74
N GLU A 459 -24.31 -24.36 -7.70
CA GLU A 459 -24.08 -25.40 -8.74
C GLU A 459 -24.29 -24.81 -10.15
N GLY A 460 -23.20 -24.60 -10.88
CA GLY A 460 -23.19 -24.37 -12.31
C GLY A 460 -23.72 -23.06 -12.90
N ALA A 461 -24.21 -22.10 -12.10
CA ALA A 461 -24.67 -20.83 -12.62
C ALA A 461 -23.51 -19.79 -12.63
N PRO A 462 -23.25 -19.09 -13.77
CA PRO A 462 -22.35 -17.95 -13.77
C PRO A 462 -22.85 -16.91 -12.77
N LEU A 463 -21.91 -16.18 -12.12
CA LEU A 463 -22.25 -15.06 -11.22
C LEU A 463 -23.13 -14.07 -12.00
N ALA A 464 -24.42 -14.08 -11.73
CA ALA A 464 -25.32 -13.09 -12.33
C ALA A 464 -24.89 -11.70 -11.86
N SER A 465 -24.78 -10.76 -12.80
CA SER A 465 -24.60 -9.35 -12.46
C SER A 465 -25.71 -8.95 -11.51
N GLU A 466 -25.40 -8.64 -10.26
CA GLU A 466 -26.34 -7.89 -9.42
C GLU A 466 -26.55 -6.55 -10.13
N ARG A 467 -27.64 -6.47 -10.89
CA ARG A 467 -28.06 -5.22 -11.53
C ARG A 467 -28.30 -4.22 -10.41
N VAL A 468 -27.49 -3.17 -10.42
CA VAL A 468 -27.85 -1.92 -9.74
C VAL A 468 -29.20 -1.54 -10.30
N ARG A 469 -30.28 -1.70 -9.52
CA ARG A 469 -31.57 -1.09 -9.86
C ARG A 469 -31.39 0.42 -9.72
N PRO A 470 -31.91 1.19 -10.67
CA PRO A 470 -31.74 2.62 -10.73
C PRO A 470 -32.22 3.35 -9.48
#